data_2abf07a29b779d821ec96e4dcf93280f
#
_entry.id   2abf07a29b779d821ec96e4dcf93280f
#
_cell.length_a   1.000
_cell.length_b   1.000
_cell.length_c   1.000
_cell.angle_alpha   90.00
_cell.angle_beta   90.00
_cell.angle_gamma   90.00
#
_symmetry.space_group_name_H-M   'P 1'
#
loop_
_entity.id
_entity.type
_entity.pdbx_description
1 polymer ?
#
loop_
_entity_poly.entity_id
_entity_poly.type
_entity_poly.pdbx_seq_one_letter_code
_entity_poly.pdbx_strand_id
1 'polypeptide(L)'
;MFEYLLEIVGTFVFLGTILMYASKPVAGPAIIGLALVASLFLSGGHLNPAVSLMFYLKDGFALTHLLLLVGSQMLGMVGALTLFA
;
A
#
# COMPACT_ATOMS: atom_id res chain seq x y z
N MET A 1 3.19 -10.11 12.67
CA MET A 1 2.33 -10.88 11.74
C MET A 1 1.11 -10.09 11.30
N PHE A 2 0.36 -9.56 12.23
CA PHE A 2 -0.84 -8.78 11.92
C PHE A 2 -0.53 -7.52 11.10
N GLU A 3 0.59 -6.89 11.37
CA GLU A 3 1.02 -5.69 10.63
C GLU A 3 1.22 -5.94 9.13
N TYR A 4 1.70 -7.14 8.76
CA TYR A 4 1.87 -7.49 7.35
C TYR A 4 0.53 -7.71 6.65
N LEU A 5 -0.43 -8.32 7.35
CA LEU A 5 -1.79 -8.46 6.84
C LEU A 5 -2.42 -7.10 6.58
N LEU A 6 -2.23 -6.14 7.48
CA LEU A 6 -2.74 -4.78 7.32
C LEU A 6 -2.07 -4.05 6.14
N GLU A 7 -0.77 -4.30 5.89
CA GLU A 7 -0.08 -3.76 4.71
C GLU A 7 -0.63 -4.36 3.42
N ILE A 8 -0.94 -5.66 3.41
CA ILE A 8 -1.59 -6.30 2.26
C ILE A 8 -2.93 -5.64 1.97
N VAL A 9 -3.78 -5.55 2.98
CA VAL A 9 -5.13 -4.98 2.85
C VAL A 9 -5.08 -3.51 2.45
N GLY A 10 -4.26 -2.72 3.13
CA GLY A 10 -4.13 -1.29 2.85
C GLY A 10 -3.62 -1.03 1.42
N THR A 11 -2.61 -1.76 1.00
CA THR A 11 -2.07 -1.63 -0.36
C THR A 11 -3.09 -2.09 -1.41
N PHE A 12 -3.81 -3.17 -1.13
CA PHE A 12 -4.88 -3.65 -2.00
C PHE A 12 -5.96 -2.56 -2.19
N VAL A 13 -6.42 -1.96 -1.11
CA VAL A 13 -7.45 -0.90 -1.17
C VAL A 13 -6.94 0.31 -1.94
N PHE A 14 -5.73 0.76 -1.63
CA PHE A 14 -5.15 1.93 -2.28
C PHE A 14 -4.93 1.71 -3.78
N LEU A 15 -4.24 0.64 -4.16
CA LEU A 15 -3.94 0.35 -5.56
C LEU A 15 -5.19 -0.04 -6.34
N GLY A 16 -6.13 -0.76 -5.71
CA GLY A 16 -7.42 -1.07 -6.34
C GLY A 16 -8.19 0.20 -6.67
N THR A 17 -8.17 1.19 -5.80
CA THR A 17 -8.79 2.49 -6.04
C THR A 17 -8.13 3.21 -7.21
N ILE A 18 -6.81 3.15 -7.33
CA ILE A 18 -6.09 3.71 -8.47
C ILE A 18 -6.59 3.07 -9.78
N LEU A 19 -6.68 1.74 -9.82
CA LEU A 19 -7.12 1.03 -11.02
C LEU A 19 -8.54 1.40 -11.41
N MET A 20 -9.41 1.67 -10.44
CA MET A 20 -10.80 2.03 -10.70
C MET A 20 -11.00 3.48 -11.12
N TYR A 21 -10.21 4.41 -10.60
CA TYR A 21 -10.50 5.86 -10.69
C TYR A 21 -9.41 6.70 -11.33
N ALA A 22 -8.23 6.15 -11.67
CA ALA A 22 -7.12 6.95 -12.20
C ALA A 22 -7.45 7.66 -13.51
N SER A 23 -8.38 7.11 -14.33
CA SER A 23 -8.77 7.71 -15.58
C SER A 23 -9.73 8.91 -15.43
N LYS A 24 -10.23 9.19 -14.24
CA LYS A 24 -11.18 10.28 -14.01
C LYS A 24 -10.41 11.55 -13.62
N PRO A 25 -10.50 12.63 -14.44
CA PRO A 25 -9.55 13.76 -14.29
C PRO A 25 -9.74 14.60 -13.04
N VAL A 26 -10.95 14.68 -12.48
CA VAL A 26 -11.22 15.48 -11.28
C VAL A 26 -11.52 14.59 -10.08
N ALA A 27 -12.49 13.67 -10.25
CA ALA A 27 -12.88 12.76 -9.17
C ALA A 27 -11.77 11.78 -8.80
N GLY A 28 -10.98 11.34 -9.79
CA GLY A 28 -9.90 10.37 -9.56
C GLY A 28 -8.91 10.79 -8.49
N PRO A 29 -8.23 11.94 -8.63
CA PRO A 29 -7.28 12.39 -7.62
C PRO A 29 -7.88 12.54 -6.22
N ALA A 30 -9.11 13.06 -6.12
CA ALA A 30 -9.78 13.22 -4.84
C ALA A 30 -10.09 11.87 -4.18
N ILE A 31 -10.64 10.92 -4.94
CA ILE A 31 -10.99 9.59 -4.43
C ILE A 31 -9.72 8.80 -4.08
N ILE A 32 -8.70 8.85 -4.92
CA ILE A 32 -7.43 8.17 -4.67
C ILE A 32 -6.74 8.75 -3.44
N GLY A 33 -6.76 10.07 -3.29
CA GLY A 33 -6.22 10.74 -2.10
C GLY A 33 -6.93 10.32 -0.82
N LEU A 34 -8.27 10.25 -0.84
CA LEU A 34 -9.05 9.76 0.29
C LEU A 34 -8.76 8.29 0.58
N ALA A 35 -8.62 7.46 -0.45
CA ALA A 35 -8.25 6.06 -0.29
C ALA A 35 -6.86 5.90 0.34
N LEU A 36 -5.91 6.75 -0.04
CA LEU A 36 -4.58 6.75 0.58
C LEU A 36 -4.67 7.09 2.06
N VAL A 37 -5.41 8.12 2.43
CA VAL A 37 -5.60 8.50 3.84
C VAL A 37 -6.22 7.33 4.61
N ALA A 38 -7.30 6.74 4.11
CA ALA A 38 -7.95 5.61 4.76
C ALA A 38 -7.01 4.40 4.88
N SER A 39 -6.24 4.11 3.83
CA SER A 39 -5.32 2.98 3.81
C SER A 39 -4.17 3.18 4.79
N LEU A 40 -3.69 4.40 4.98
CA LEU A 40 -2.67 4.71 5.97
C LEU A 40 -3.16 4.45 7.40
N PHE A 41 -4.44 4.70 7.67
CA PHE A 41 -5.03 4.36 8.98
C PHE A 41 -5.24 2.86 9.16
N LEU A 42 -5.53 2.12 8.08
CA LEU A 42 -5.73 0.67 8.14
C LEU A 42 -4.43 -0.10 8.27
N SER A 43 -3.38 0.37 7.64
CA SER A 43 -2.07 -0.30 7.58
C SER A 43 -1.11 0.24 8.63
N GLY A 44 0.14 -0.24 8.59
CA GLY A 44 1.23 0.32 9.39
C GLY A 44 1.78 1.64 8.85
N GLY A 45 1.16 2.19 7.81
CA GLY A 45 1.52 3.49 7.26
C GLY A 45 2.56 3.48 6.16
N HIS A 46 3.01 2.31 5.71
CA HIS A 46 4.03 2.23 4.65
C HIS A 46 3.41 2.28 3.25
N LEU A 47 2.70 1.24 2.85
CA LEU A 47 2.00 1.10 1.56
C LEU A 47 2.88 1.21 0.31
N ASN A 48 4.16 1.41 0.46
CA ASN A 48 5.09 1.73 -0.61
C ASN A 48 6.48 1.20 -0.27
N PRO A 49 7.12 0.43 -1.17
CA PRO A 49 8.47 -0.08 -0.93
C PRO A 49 9.51 1.01 -0.66
N ALA A 50 9.37 2.17 -1.31
CA ALA A 50 10.29 3.29 -1.08
C ALA A 50 10.15 3.84 0.34
N VAL A 51 8.94 3.91 0.87
CA VAL A 51 8.68 4.32 2.26
C VAL A 51 9.30 3.32 3.23
N SER A 52 9.07 2.02 2.99
CA SER A 52 9.63 0.96 3.82
C SER A 52 11.16 0.97 3.81
N LEU A 53 11.76 1.14 2.63
CA LEU A 53 13.22 1.24 2.51
C LEU A 53 13.76 2.46 3.24
N MET A 54 13.10 3.60 3.12
CA MET A 54 13.51 4.83 3.82
C MET A 54 13.54 4.62 5.33
N PHE A 55 12.49 4.05 5.90
CA PHE A 55 12.45 3.77 7.34
C PHE A 55 13.44 2.70 7.76
N TYR A 56 13.69 1.71 6.92
CA TYR A 56 14.76 0.73 7.15
C TYR A 56 16.12 1.41 7.27
N LEU A 57 16.43 2.30 6.37
CA LEU A 57 17.70 3.03 6.38
C LEU A 57 17.79 4.01 7.55
N LYS A 58 16.68 4.65 7.89
CA LYS A 58 16.62 5.64 8.97
C LYS A 58 16.65 4.99 10.36
N ASP A 59 15.82 3.97 10.58
CA ASP A 59 15.58 3.39 11.91
C ASP A 59 16.36 2.10 12.16
N GLY A 60 16.91 1.48 11.12
CA GLY A 60 17.77 0.31 11.25
C GLY A 60 17.07 -0.96 11.68
N PHE A 61 15.78 -1.12 11.37
CA PHE A 61 15.09 -2.37 11.70
C PHE A 61 15.61 -3.54 10.84
N ALA A 62 15.24 -4.77 11.21
CA ALA A 62 15.79 -5.97 10.59
C ALA A 62 15.46 -6.05 9.09
N LEU A 63 16.39 -6.56 8.28
CA LEU A 63 16.18 -6.80 6.86
C LEU A 63 14.96 -7.71 6.61
N THR A 64 14.76 -8.72 7.46
CA THR A 64 13.59 -9.60 7.36
C THR A 64 12.29 -8.81 7.44
N HIS A 65 12.21 -7.82 8.33
CA HIS A 65 11.03 -6.98 8.45
C HIS A 65 10.81 -6.15 7.16
N LEU A 66 11.86 -5.59 6.59
CA LEU A 66 11.78 -4.88 5.32
C LEU A 66 11.24 -5.77 4.21
N LEU A 67 11.78 -6.99 4.08
CA LEU A 67 11.36 -7.93 3.04
C LEU A 67 9.91 -8.35 3.21
N LEU A 68 9.46 -8.54 4.44
CA LEU A 68 8.06 -8.87 4.74
C LEU A 68 7.11 -7.70 4.44
N LEU A 69 7.52 -6.47 4.73
CA LEU A 69 6.74 -5.28 4.39
C LEU A 69 6.59 -5.14 2.87
N VAL A 70 7.70 -5.21 2.15
CA VAL A 70 7.69 -5.09 0.68
C VAL A 70 6.91 -6.25 0.05
N GLY A 71 7.10 -7.47 0.53
CA GLY A 71 6.35 -8.64 0.07
C GLY A 71 4.85 -8.47 0.29
N SER A 72 4.44 -7.94 1.43
CA SER A 72 3.04 -7.65 1.75
C SER A 72 2.44 -6.63 0.77
N GLN A 73 3.17 -5.58 0.47
CA GLN A 73 2.76 -4.56 -0.49
C GLN A 73 2.61 -5.16 -1.89
N MET A 74 3.53 -6.03 -2.31
CA MET A 74 3.45 -6.72 -3.60
C MET A 74 2.23 -7.65 -3.67
N LEU A 75 1.92 -8.36 -2.59
CA LEU A 75 0.71 -9.20 -2.53
C LEU A 75 -0.56 -8.36 -2.64
N GLY A 76 -0.61 -7.20 -1.99
CA GLY A 76 -1.72 -6.26 -2.14
C GLY A 76 -1.89 -5.81 -3.59
N MET A 77 -0.80 -5.52 -4.28
CA MET A 77 -0.79 -5.16 -5.70
C MET A 77 -1.34 -6.30 -6.56
N VAL A 78 -0.86 -7.52 -6.35
CA VAL A 78 -1.34 -8.69 -7.12
C VAL A 78 -2.84 -8.88 -6.92
N GLY A 79 -3.33 -8.75 -5.69
CA GLY A 79 -4.75 -8.82 -5.41
C GLY A 79 -5.55 -7.74 -6.15
N ALA A 80 -5.06 -6.52 -6.15
CA ALA A 80 -5.71 -5.41 -6.87
C ALA A 80 -5.75 -5.66 -8.37
N LEU A 81 -4.64 -6.10 -8.97
CA LEU A 81 -4.58 -6.43 -10.38
C LEU A 81 -5.56 -7.56 -10.74
N THR A 82 -5.65 -8.58 -9.89
CA THR A 82 -6.52 -9.73 -10.13
C THR A 82 -7.99 -9.32 -10.15
N LEU A 83 -8.41 -8.41 -9.28
CA LEU A 83 -9.81 -8.03 -9.14
C LEU A 83 -10.22 -6.84 -10.01
N PHE A 84 -9.33 -5.90 -10.28
CA PHE A 84 -9.70 -4.62 -10.89
C PHE A 84 -9.00 -4.31 -12.22
N ALA A 85 -8.01 -5.08 -12.61
CA ALA A 85 -7.38 -4.90 -13.94
C ALA A 85 -7.96 -5.89 -14.98
#